data_b0666fc546fe3eeee9455b47f32095d2
#
_entry.id   b0666fc546fe3eeee9455b47f32095d2
#
_cell.length_a   1.000
_cell.length_b   1.000
_cell.length_c   1.000
_cell.angle_alpha   90.00
_cell.angle_beta   90.00
_cell.angle_gamma   90.00
#
_symmetry.space_group_name_H-M   'P 1'
#
loop_
_entity.id
_entity.type
_entity.pdbx_description
1 polymer ?
#
loop_
_entity_poly.entity_id
_entity_poly.type
_entity_poly.pdbx_seq_one_letter_code
_entity_poly.pdbx_strand_id
1 'polypeptide(L)'
;MAETRDGWWRPDRFERKREFLAARGRIAAALRARFAGWDFLEVETPALQVSPGMEPHLMAFATELDEPGEGRRRRYLRTSPEFTLKKLLAAGVPRLYELARVYRNGERSATHHPEFTMLEWYRAGASYRDLMDDCEALLQAALAASGNPEFRWQGRAADPTRPWLRISVADVFERWCGIDLLATAPDPAAPDLARLAAAARPLGIAPHPGDDWEDLFFRLFLARIEPELGIGSPTILYDYPISMAALARPKPGDPRLAERFELYVCGLELANAFGELTDAAVQRRRFQQDQARKRERYGFDYPIDEDFLAALAHGLPESAGIALGFDRLVMLAAGAERIEDVLWAPVA
;
A
#
# COMPACT_ATOMS: atom_id res chain seq x y z
N MET A 1 -9.72 1.11 31.28
CA MET A 1 -8.46 0.80 32.01
C MET A 1 -7.47 0.36 30.93
N ALA A 2 -6.37 1.09 30.74
CA ALA A 2 -5.32 0.64 29.85
C ALA A 2 -4.76 -0.66 30.42
N GLU A 3 -4.98 -1.78 29.73
CA GLU A 3 -4.20 -2.99 29.96
C GLU A 3 -2.73 -2.57 29.84
N THR A 4 -2.01 -2.58 30.94
CA THR A 4 -0.58 -2.45 30.93
C THR A 4 -0.07 -3.49 29.92
N ARG A 5 0.57 -3.03 28.85
CA ARG A 5 1.24 -3.88 27.84
C ARG A 5 2.43 -4.55 28.48
N ASP A 6 2.10 -5.42 29.42
CA ASP A 6 2.96 -5.97 30.41
C ASP A 6 3.91 -6.99 29.76
N GLY A 7 5.15 -6.55 29.58
CA GLY A 7 6.25 -7.48 29.53
C GLY A 7 6.28 -8.42 28.33
N TRP A 8 6.10 -7.91 27.08
CA TRP A 8 6.33 -8.70 25.85
C TRP A 8 7.72 -9.40 25.89
N TRP A 9 8.69 -8.80 26.58
CA TRP A 9 10.07 -9.29 26.79
C TRP A 9 10.18 -10.41 27.84
N ARG A 10 9.10 -10.75 28.56
CA ARG A 10 9.11 -11.86 29.51
C ARG A 10 9.29 -13.17 28.76
N PRO A 11 10.18 -14.08 29.24
CA PRO A 11 10.51 -15.31 28.52
C PRO A 11 9.30 -16.15 28.12
N ASP A 12 8.32 -16.29 29.05
CA ASP A 12 7.09 -17.04 28.82
C ASP A 12 6.19 -16.47 27.73
N ARG A 13 6.19 -15.13 27.54
CA ARG A 13 5.45 -14.44 26.51
C ARG A 13 6.22 -14.40 25.20
N PHE A 14 7.52 -14.14 25.26
CA PHE A 14 8.38 -14.10 24.10
C PHE A 14 8.45 -15.47 23.40
N GLU A 15 8.45 -16.56 24.17
CA GLU A 15 8.48 -17.92 23.65
C GLU A 15 7.32 -18.20 22.68
N ARG A 16 6.13 -17.67 22.94
CA ARG A 16 4.93 -17.87 22.11
C ARG A 16 5.09 -17.32 20.68
N LYS A 17 5.92 -16.30 20.51
CA LYS A 17 6.14 -15.66 19.20
C LYS A 17 7.46 -16.06 18.53
N ARG A 18 8.27 -16.89 19.20
CA ARG A 18 9.60 -17.28 18.71
C ARG A 18 9.56 -17.93 17.32
N GLU A 19 8.59 -18.81 17.07
CA GLU A 19 8.44 -19.46 15.78
C GLU A 19 8.05 -18.48 14.66
N PHE A 20 7.15 -17.53 14.95
CA PHE A 20 6.77 -16.47 14.02
C PHE A 20 7.97 -15.57 13.65
N LEU A 21 8.80 -15.23 14.65
CA LEU A 21 10.01 -14.44 14.44
C LEU A 21 11.08 -15.23 13.68
N ALA A 22 11.21 -16.54 13.91
CA ALA A 22 12.08 -17.39 13.11
C ALA A 22 11.60 -17.49 11.65
N ALA A 23 10.28 -17.65 11.45
CA ALA A 23 9.68 -17.62 10.10
C ALA A 23 9.90 -16.27 9.40
N ARG A 24 9.75 -15.15 10.13
CA ARG A 24 10.08 -13.81 9.63
C ARG A 24 11.50 -13.72 9.06
N GLY A 25 12.48 -14.25 9.79
CA GLY A 25 13.88 -14.26 9.35
C GLY A 25 14.08 -15.08 8.07
N ARG A 26 13.48 -16.28 8.00
CA ARG A 26 13.54 -17.15 6.81
C ARG A 26 12.85 -16.49 5.60
N ILE A 27 11.67 -15.89 5.79
CA ILE A 27 10.94 -15.19 4.74
C ILE A 27 11.77 -14.01 4.21
N ALA A 28 12.32 -13.17 5.09
CA ALA A 28 13.16 -12.04 4.67
C ALA A 28 14.38 -12.50 3.85
N ALA A 29 15.04 -13.59 4.26
CA ALA A 29 16.18 -14.15 3.52
C ALA A 29 15.75 -14.69 2.15
N ALA A 30 14.60 -15.38 2.05
CA ALA A 30 14.08 -15.91 0.79
C ALA A 30 13.71 -14.79 -0.20
N LEU A 31 13.08 -13.71 0.28
CA LEU A 31 12.74 -12.56 -0.57
C LEU A 31 14.02 -11.85 -1.07
N ARG A 32 15.03 -11.63 -0.21
CA ARG A 32 16.32 -11.07 -0.63
C ARG A 32 17.01 -11.93 -1.68
N ALA A 33 17.00 -13.25 -1.51
CA ALA A 33 17.57 -14.17 -2.50
C ALA A 33 16.83 -14.10 -3.85
N ARG A 34 15.49 -13.90 -3.82
CA ARG A 34 14.70 -13.74 -5.04
C ARG A 34 15.04 -12.44 -5.76
N PHE A 35 15.10 -11.30 -5.04
CA PHE A 35 15.48 -10.01 -5.62
C PHE A 35 16.91 -10.03 -6.17
N ALA A 36 17.85 -10.64 -5.45
CA ALA A 36 19.23 -10.79 -5.94
C ALA A 36 19.28 -11.61 -7.23
N GLY A 37 18.46 -12.69 -7.34
CA GLY A 37 18.33 -13.49 -8.57
C GLY A 37 17.68 -12.75 -9.75
N TRP A 38 17.05 -11.63 -9.52
CA TRP A 38 16.46 -10.74 -10.52
C TRP A 38 17.29 -9.49 -10.80
N ASP A 39 18.50 -9.40 -10.29
CA ASP A 39 19.42 -8.26 -10.40
C ASP A 39 18.86 -6.96 -9.82
N PHE A 40 18.10 -7.04 -8.72
CA PHE A 40 17.70 -5.87 -7.96
C PHE A 40 18.74 -5.47 -6.95
N LEU A 41 18.96 -4.17 -6.81
CA LEU A 41 19.79 -3.59 -5.77
C LEU A 41 18.96 -3.36 -4.50
N GLU A 42 19.39 -3.92 -3.34
CA GLU A 42 18.85 -3.53 -2.04
C GLU A 42 19.43 -2.16 -1.66
N VAL A 43 18.54 -1.21 -1.38
CA VAL A 43 18.93 0.15 -1.01
C VAL A 43 18.40 0.52 0.38
N GLU A 44 18.98 1.54 0.99
CA GLU A 44 18.53 2.12 2.25
C GLU A 44 18.32 3.62 2.06
N THR A 45 17.12 4.10 2.40
CA THR A 45 16.75 5.51 2.24
C THR A 45 16.41 6.14 3.60
N PRO A 46 16.58 7.47 3.76
CA PRO A 46 16.34 8.13 5.05
C PRO A 46 14.89 8.01 5.52
N ALA A 47 14.70 7.72 6.81
CA ALA A 47 13.38 7.76 7.43
C ALA A 47 12.87 9.19 7.66
N LEU A 48 13.78 10.16 7.82
CA LEU A 48 13.45 11.57 7.97
C LEU A 48 13.26 12.22 6.59
N GLN A 49 12.07 12.75 6.35
CA GLN A 49 11.66 13.32 5.07
C GLN A 49 11.16 14.75 5.22
N VAL A 50 11.25 15.53 4.13
CA VAL A 50 10.59 16.84 4.02
C VAL A 50 9.08 16.65 3.92
N SER A 51 8.64 15.71 3.10
CA SER A 51 7.25 15.28 2.94
C SER A 51 7.12 13.80 3.29
N PRO A 52 6.18 13.39 4.15
CA PRO A 52 6.04 11.98 4.54
C PRO A 52 5.37 11.11 3.48
N GLY A 53 4.65 11.73 2.55
CA GLY A 53 3.71 11.23 1.57
C GLY A 53 2.55 12.21 1.45
N MET A 54 1.75 12.13 0.39
CA MET A 54 0.70 13.11 0.12
C MET A 54 -0.72 12.55 0.28
N GLU A 55 -0.86 11.24 0.54
CA GLU A 55 -2.16 10.59 0.71
C GLU A 55 -2.97 11.28 1.81
N PRO A 56 -4.21 11.75 1.51
CA PRO A 56 -4.97 12.59 2.44
C PRO A 56 -5.25 11.93 3.79
N HIS A 57 -5.46 10.60 3.80
CA HIS A 57 -5.85 9.86 5.00
C HIS A 57 -4.68 9.36 5.86
N LEU A 58 -3.45 9.32 5.32
CA LEU A 58 -2.28 8.89 6.09
C LEU A 58 -1.77 9.98 7.01
N MET A 59 -1.57 9.62 8.27
CA MET A 59 -1.03 10.52 9.29
C MET A 59 0.42 10.17 9.59
N ALA A 60 1.31 11.16 9.50
CA ALA A 60 2.72 11.00 9.78
C ALA A 60 3.09 11.49 11.18
N PHE A 61 4.21 10.99 11.71
CA PHE A 61 4.86 11.56 12.88
C PHE A 61 5.71 12.76 12.45
N ALA A 62 5.46 13.93 13.04
CA ALA A 62 6.29 15.11 12.86
C ALA A 62 7.43 15.14 13.88
N THR A 63 8.59 15.62 13.46
CA THR A 63 9.76 15.85 14.31
C THR A 63 10.50 17.11 13.88
N GLU A 64 11.53 17.48 14.61
CA GLU A 64 12.41 18.61 14.28
C GLU A 64 13.84 18.09 14.08
N LEU A 65 14.48 18.51 13.00
CA LEU A 65 15.90 18.35 12.76
C LEU A 65 16.60 19.63 13.22
N ASP A 66 17.49 19.52 14.19
CA ASP A 66 18.32 20.61 14.68
C ASP A 66 19.70 20.54 14.00
N GLU A 67 20.00 21.49 13.12
CA GLU A 67 21.25 21.53 12.37
C GLU A 67 22.14 22.67 12.89
N PRO A 68 23.38 22.39 13.34
CA PRO A 68 24.28 23.40 13.82
C PRO A 68 24.47 24.54 12.81
N GLY A 69 24.12 25.79 13.20
CA GLY A 69 24.25 26.96 12.35
C GLY A 69 23.08 27.23 11.40
N GLU A 70 22.17 26.27 11.20
CA GLU A 70 21.00 26.41 10.31
C GLU A 70 19.65 26.45 11.05
N GLY A 71 19.67 26.12 12.37
CA GLY A 71 18.47 26.15 13.23
C GLY A 71 17.60 24.89 13.07
N ARG A 72 16.36 25.00 13.52
CA ARG A 72 15.40 23.90 13.54
C ARG A 72 14.55 23.87 12.28
N ARG A 73 14.43 22.69 11.68
CA ARG A 73 13.60 22.45 10.51
C ARG A 73 12.64 21.30 10.78
N ARG A 74 11.35 21.49 10.49
CA ARG A 74 10.35 20.44 10.58
C ARG A 74 10.67 19.33 9.59
N ARG A 75 10.59 18.09 10.06
CA ARG A 75 10.70 16.85 9.29
C ARG A 75 9.59 15.90 9.72
N TYR A 76 9.42 14.87 8.92
CA TYR A 76 8.43 13.82 9.16
C TYR A 76 9.11 12.47 9.08
N LEU A 77 8.63 11.49 9.86
CA LEU A 77 8.96 10.10 9.62
C LEU A 77 8.13 9.64 8.41
N ARG A 78 8.77 8.99 7.46
CA ARG A 78 8.16 8.54 6.20
C ARG A 78 7.00 7.56 6.43
N THR A 79 5.92 7.70 5.66
CA THR A 79 4.83 6.71 5.59
C THR A 79 5.10 5.63 4.53
N SER A 80 6.05 5.88 3.61
CA SER A 80 6.61 5.02 2.57
C SER A 80 7.98 5.58 2.13
N PRO A 81 8.90 4.78 1.60
CA PRO A 81 10.15 5.25 0.99
C PRO A 81 9.98 5.75 -0.46
N GLU A 82 8.79 5.74 -1.03
CA GLU A 82 8.44 5.94 -2.44
C GLU A 82 9.18 7.12 -3.09
N PHE A 83 9.09 8.34 -2.51
CA PHE A 83 9.67 9.53 -3.13
C PHE A 83 11.19 9.43 -3.28
N THR A 84 11.87 8.82 -2.30
CA THR A 84 13.32 8.64 -2.37
C THR A 84 13.71 7.52 -3.32
N LEU A 85 12.95 6.41 -3.35
CA LEU A 85 13.19 5.32 -4.29
C LEU A 85 13.01 5.78 -5.75
N LYS A 86 12.00 6.60 -6.03
CA LYS A 86 11.80 7.22 -7.35
C LYS A 86 12.92 8.21 -7.73
N LYS A 87 13.48 8.94 -6.77
CA LYS A 87 14.69 9.75 -7.01
C LYS A 87 15.89 8.88 -7.41
N LEU A 88 16.04 7.69 -6.82
CA LEU A 88 17.08 6.74 -7.21
C LEU A 88 16.85 6.15 -8.61
N LEU A 89 15.59 5.93 -9.03
CA LEU A 89 15.30 5.60 -10.43
C LEU A 89 15.73 6.71 -11.39
N ALA A 90 15.41 7.98 -11.06
CA ALA A 90 15.83 9.14 -11.84
C ALA A 90 17.36 9.30 -11.86
N ALA A 91 18.07 8.87 -10.80
CA ALA A 91 19.53 8.81 -10.73
C ALA A 91 20.14 7.66 -11.54
N GLY A 92 19.33 6.79 -12.17
CA GLY A 92 19.78 5.74 -13.07
C GLY A 92 19.88 4.34 -12.45
N VAL A 93 19.30 4.08 -11.28
CA VAL A 93 19.21 2.73 -10.69
C VAL A 93 17.96 2.02 -11.24
N PRO A 94 18.07 1.07 -12.20
CA PRO A 94 16.93 0.58 -12.97
C PRO A 94 16.04 -0.43 -12.22
N ARG A 95 16.60 -1.12 -11.21
CA ARG A 95 15.91 -2.12 -10.37
C ARG A 95 16.38 -1.99 -8.95
N LEU A 96 15.49 -1.61 -8.06
CA LEU A 96 15.81 -1.39 -6.65
C LEU A 96 14.68 -1.82 -5.76
N TYR A 97 15.01 -2.20 -4.52
CA TYR A 97 14.05 -2.49 -3.48
C TYR A 97 14.58 -2.10 -2.10
N GLU A 98 13.67 -1.89 -1.17
CA GLU A 98 13.98 -1.62 0.23
C GLU A 98 13.03 -2.39 1.15
N LEU A 99 13.58 -3.02 2.18
CA LEU A 99 12.84 -3.45 3.37
C LEU A 99 12.85 -2.31 4.38
N ALA A 100 11.94 -1.39 4.21
CA ALA A 100 11.91 -0.09 4.87
C ALA A 100 11.16 -0.11 6.20
N ARG A 101 11.68 0.56 7.24
CA ARG A 101 10.86 0.99 8.37
C ARG A 101 10.04 2.19 7.95
N VAL A 102 8.72 2.09 8.19
CA VAL A 102 7.75 3.13 7.89
C VAL A 102 6.84 3.37 9.08
N TYR A 103 6.23 4.56 9.11
CA TYR A 103 5.57 5.08 10.29
C TYR A 103 4.23 5.71 9.92
N ARG A 104 3.13 5.21 10.49
CA ARG A 104 1.79 5.76 10.29
C ARG A 104 1.12 6.02 11.63
N ASN A 105 0.91 7.29 11.92
CA ASN A 105 0.32 7.71 13.20
C ASN A 105 -1.17 7.41 13.22
N GLY A 106 -1.66 6.96 14.38
CA GLY A 106 -3.07 6.60 14.55
C GLY A 106 -3.45 5.19 14.06
N GLU A 107 -2.56 4.48 13.37
CA GLU A 107 -2.81 3.12 12.89
C GLU A 107 -2.40 2.08 13.94
N ARG A 108 -3.41 1.50 14.61
CA ARG A 108 -3.20 0.39 15.55
C ARG A 108 -4.43 -0.52 15.60
N SER A 109 -4.25 -1.76 15.16
CA SER A 109 -5.28 -2.79 15.15
C SER A 109 -4.63 -4.19 15.19
N ALA A 110 -5.41 -5.24 14.94
CA ALA A 110 -4.84 -6.58 14.76
C ALA A 110 -3.88 -6.67 13.56
N THR A 111 -4.09 -5.85 12.52
CA THR A 111 -3.35 -5.87 11.25
C THR A 111 -2.55 -4.59 10.98
N HIS A 112 -2.55 -3.63 11.92
CA HIS A 112 -1.83 -2.36 11.80
C HIS A 112 -0.99 -2.08 13.04
N HIS A 113 0.17 -1.47 12.82
CA HIS A 113 1.06 -1.02 13.87
C HIS A 113 1.69 0.32 13.46
N PRO A 114 1.87 1.30 14.38
CA PRO A 114 2.36 2.63 14.03
C PRO A 114 3.78 2.67 13.44
N GLU A 115 4.59 1.66 13.72
CA GLU A 115 5.88 1.41 13.09
C GLU A 115 5.89 -0.02 12.57
N PHE A 116 6.11 -0.19 11.25
CA PHE A 116 6.12 -1.50 10.61
C PHE A 116 7.16 -1.57 9.49
N THR A 117 7.33 -2.76 8.93
CA THR A 117 8.22 -2.98 7.79
C THR A 117 7.41 -3.07 6.52
N MET A 118 7.78 -2.27 5.54
CA MET A 118 7.28 -2.30 4.17
C MET A 118 8.37 -2.83 3.25
N LEU A 119 8.02 -3.71 2.34
CA LEU A 119 8.85 -4.09 1.21
C LEU A 119 8.38 -3.30 0.00
N GLU A 120 9.23 -2.48 -0.55
CA GLU A 120 8.90 -1.65 -1.70
C GLU A 120 9.94 -1.84 -2.79
N TRP A 121 9.50 -2.02 -4.06
CA TRP A 121 10.40 -2.22 -5.18
C TRP A 121 9.90 -1.57 -6.46
N TYR A 122 10.86 -1.22 -7.33
CA TYR A 122 10.64 -0.51 -8.58
C TYR A 122 11.44 -1.12 -9.73
N ARG A 123 10.85 -1.11 -10.93
CA ARG A 123 11.46 -1.58 -12.18
C ARG A 123 11.31 -0.53 -13.27
N ALA A 124 12.43 0.02 -13.76
CA ALA A 124 12.44 0.83 -14.97
C ALA A 124 12.16 -0.06 -16.20
N GLY A 125 11.40 0.47 -17.16
CA GLY A 125 11.01 -0.22 -18.39
C GLY A 125 10.00 -1.36 -18.21
N ALA A 126 9.41 -1.50 -17.00
CA ALA A 126 8.39 -2.51 -16.72
C ALA A 126 6.99 -1.90 -16.66
N SER A 127 5.98 -2.74 -16.85
CA SER A 127 4.58 -2.44 -16.65
C SER A 127 4.11 -2.87 -15.26
N TYR A 128 2.99 -2.33 -14.78
CA TYR A 128 2.36 -2.80 -13.54
C TYR A 128 1.96 -4.29 -13.60
N ARG A 129 1.83 -4.88 -14.80
CA ARG A 129 1.55 -6.31 -14.98
C ARG A 129 2.75 -7.19 -14.66
N ASP A 130 3.98 -6.71 -14.94
CA ASP A 130 5.21 -7.42 -14.56
C ASP A 130 5.32 -7.54 -13.02
N LEU A 131 4.81 -6.54 -12.28
CA LEU A 131 4.76 -6.59 -10.82
C LEU A 131 3.74 -7.62 -10.29
N MET A 132 2.68 -7.94 -11.06
CA MET A 132 1.75 -9.01 -10.70
C MET A 132 2.47 -10.36 -10.69
N ASP A 133 3.35 -10.60 -11.66
CA ASP A 133 4.14 -11.82 -11.76
C ASP A 133 5.24 -11.86 -10.68
N ASP A 134 5.85 -10.70 -10.36
CA ASP A 134 6.75 -10.59 -9.20
C ASP A 134 6.02 -10.99 -7.89
N CYS A 135 4.78 -10.52 -7.68
CA CYS A 135 3.98 -10.88 -6.50
C CYS A 135 3.75 -12.38 -6.39
N GLU A 136 3.40 -13.06 -7.49
CA GLU A 136 3.20 -14.52 -7.48
C GLU A 136 4.47 -15.25 -7.02
N ALA A 137 5.63 -14.89 -7.58
CA ALA A 137 6.89 -15.50 -7.24
C ALA A 137 7.34 -15.20 -5.80
N LEU A 138 7.12 -13.96 -5.30
CA LEU A 138 7.48 -13.56 -3.94
C LEU A 138 6.59 -14.22 -2.89
N LEU A 139 5.27 -14.32 -3.13
CA LEU A 139 4.35 -14.97 -2.19
C LEU A 139 4.61 -16.48 -2.10
N GLN A 140 4.87 -17.16 -3.24
CA GLN A 140 5.26 -18.57 -3.24
C GLN A 140 6.57 -18.79 -2.46
N ALA A 141 7.58 -17.93 -2.67
CA ALA A 141 8.84 -18.00 -1.93
C ALA A 141 8.66 -17.75 -0.42
N ALA A 142 7.83 -16.76 -0.05
CA ALA A 142 7.52 -16.47 1.34
C ALA A 142 6.82 -17.63 2.05
N LEU A 143 5.81 -18.23 1.40
CA LEU A 143 5.09 -19.37 1.96
C LEU A 143 6.02 -20.57 2.13
N ALA A 144 6.80 -20.92 1.10
CA ALA A 144 7.78 -22.01 1.18
C ALA A 144 8.77 -21.80 2.34
N ALA A 145 9.27 -20.57 2.54
CA ALA A 145 10.19 -20.24 3.63
C ALA A 145 9.53 -20.24 5.01
N SER A 146 8.21 -20.05 5.10
CA SER A 146 7.47 -20.11 6.36
C SER A 146 7.40 -21.54 6.91
N GLY A 147 7.31 -22.54 6.02
CA GLY A 147 7.09 -23.95 6.34
C GLY A 147 5.62 -24.34 6.46
N ASN A 148 4.68 -23.40 6.20
CA ASN A 148 3.24 -23.66 6.21
C ASN A 148 2.72 -24.00 4.79
N PRO A 149 1.60 -24.75 4.67
CA PRO A 149 1.06 -25.16 3.37
C PRO A 149 0.25 -24.05 2.67
N GLU A 150 -0.25 -23.07 3.40
CA GLU A 150 -1.09 -21.99 2.88
C GLU A 150 -1.03 -20.75 3.79
N PHE A 151 -1.38 -19.59 3.26
CA PHE A 151 -1.63 -18.39 4.05
C PHE A 151 -2.91 -18.55 4.86
N ARG A 152 -2.91 -18.05 6.10
CA ARG A 152 -4.08 -18.15 6.99
C ARG A 152 -4.28 -16.88 7.81
N TRP A 153 -5.56 -16.48 7.96
CA TRP A 153 -5.95 -15.43 8.89
C TRP A 153 -7.46 -15.49 9.19
N GLN A 154 -7.82 -15.46 10.48
CA GLN A 154 -9.21 -15.45 10.97
C GLN A 154 -10.11 -16.52 10.32
N GLY A 155 -9.64 -17.76 10.22
CA GLY A 155 -10.38 -18.86 9.63
C GLY A 155 -10.41 -18.88 8.10
N ARG A 156 -9.82 -17.90 7.43
CA ARG A 156 -9.66 -17.82 5.97
C ARG A 156 -8.31 -18.40 5.58
N ALA A 157 -8.24 -18.95 4.37
CA ALA A 157 -7.02 -19.52 3.82
C ALA A 157 -6.86 -19.14 2.36
N ALA A 158 -5.59 -19.07 1.89
CA ALA A 158 -5.23 -18.83 0.51
C ALA A 158 -3.94 -19.57 0.14
N ASP A 159 -3.99 -20.35 -0.93
CA ASP A 159 -2.85 -21.08 -1.48
C ASP A 159 -2.29 -20.32 -2.70
N PRO A 160 -1.07 -19.75 -2.62
CA PRO A 160 -0.48 -19.00 -3.72
C PRO A 160 -0.01 -19.85 -4.89
N THR A 161 -0.05 -21.18 -4.77
CA THR A 161 0.28 -22.10 -5.88
C THR A 161 -0.90 -22.38 -6.80
N ARG A 162 -2.12 -22.05 -6.37
CA ARG A 162 -3.32 -22.11 -7.21
C ARG A 162 -3.39 -20.91 -8.15
N PRO A 163 -4.12 -21.03 -9.28
CA PRO A 163 -4.35 -19.87 -10.15
C PRO A 163 -4.94 -18.68 -9.41
N TRP A 164 -4.33 -17.51 -9.56
CA TRP A 164 -4.79 -16.29 -8.93
C TRP A 164 -5.95 -15.67 -9.71
N LEU A 165 -6.93 -15.12 -9.01
CA LEU A 165 -7.94 -14.28 -9.63
C LEU A 165 -7.34 -12.91 -9.93
N ARG A 166 -7.33 -12.54 -11.23
CA ARG A 166 -6.99 -11.19 -11.70
C ARG A 166 -8.28 -10.58 -12.26
N ILE A 167 -8.83 -9.57 -11.59
CA ILE A 167 -10.14 -8.98 -11.91
C ILE A 167 -10.05 -7.45 -11.83
N SER A 168 -10.72 -6.73 -12.74
CA SER A 168 -10.75 -5.27 -12.68
C SER A 168 -11.69 -4.75 -11.59
N VAL A 169 -11.45 -3.51 -11.12
CA VAL A 169 -12.34 -2.84 -10.17
C VAL A 169 -13.75 -2.71 -10.74
N ALA A 170 -13.89 -2.41 -12.03
CA ALA A 170 -15.21 -2.32 -12.68
C ALA A 170 -15.94 -3.67 -12.67
N ASP A 171 -15.25 -4.75 -13.07
CA ASP A 171 -15.83 -6.09 -13.11
C ASP A 171 -16.21 -6.61 -11.71
N VAL A 172 -15.44 -6.24 -10.69
CA VAL A 172 -15.73 -6.65 -9.32
C VAL A 172 -16.98 -5.97 -8.77
N PHE A 173 -17.21 -4.69 -9.09
CA PHE A 173 -18.41 -3.96 -8.73
C PHE A 173 -19.64 -4.50 -9.47
N GLU A 174 -19.50 -4.81 -10.75
CA GLU A 174 -20.59 -5.45 -11.52
C GLU A 174 -20.92 -6.82 -10.91
N ARG A 175 -19.91 -7.65 -10.64
CA ARG A 175 -20.09 -9.03 -10.16
C ARG A 175 -20.72 -9.13 -8.78
N TRP A 176 -20.31 -8.31 -7.80
CA TRP A 176 -20.74 -8.45 -6.41
C TRP A 176 -21.73 -7.37 -5.94
N CYS A 177 -21.80 -6.27 -6.68
CA CYS A 177 -22.72 -5.19 -6.36
C CYS A 177 -23.82 -4.99 -7.43
N GLY A 178 -23.65 -5.53 -8.65
CA GLY A 178 -24.52 -5.25 -9.78
C GLY A 178 -24.46 -3.79 -10.23
N ILE A 179 -23.31 -3.14 -10.04
CA ILE A 179 -23.09 -1.71 -10.31
C ILE A 179 -22.11 -1.54 -11.46
N ASP A 180 -22.55 -0.89 -12.57
CA ASP A 180 -21.64 -0.34 -13.56
C ASP A 180 -20.93 0.89 -12.95
N LEU A 181 -19.76 0.64 -12.36
CA LEU A 181 -18.99 1.65 -11.64
C LEU A 181 -18.61 2.83 -12.54
N LEU A 182 -18.15 2.55 -13.78
CA LEU A 182 -17.64 3.58 -14.69
C LEU A 182 -18.77 4.48 -15.22
N ALA A 183 -20.02 4.00 -15.28
CA ALA A 183 -21.15 4.84 -15.59
C ALA A 183 -21.45 5.86 -14.48
N THR A 184 -20.99 5.65 -13.25
CA THR A 184 -21.12 6.62 -12.14
C THR A 184 -20.00 7.65 -12.11
N ALA A 185 -18.95 7.50 -12.93
CA ALA A 185 -17.83 8.42 -13.06
C ALA A 185 -17.48 8.68 -14.53
N PRO A 186 -18.43 9.18 -15.36
CA PRO A 186 -18.20 9.43 -16.78
C PRO A 186 -17.14 10.52 -17.02
N ASP A 187 -17.07 11.51 -16.13
CA ASP A 187 -15.97 12.45 -16.01
C ASP A 187 -15.12 12.05 -14.80
N PRO A 188 -13.90 11.56 -15.02
CA PRO A 188 -13.03 11.15 -13.92
C PRO A 188 -12.57 12.30 -13.03
N ALA A 189 -12.66 13.56 -13.49
CA ALA A 189 -12.35 14.73 -12.68
C ALA A 189 -13.50 15.12 -11.73
N ALA A 190 -14.73 14.64 -12.04
CA ALA A 190 -15.93 14.92 -11.27
C ALA A 190 -16.85 13.68 -11.19
N PRO A 191 -16.46 12.63 -10.43
CA PRO A 191 -17.29 11.45 -10.21
C PRO A 191 -18.65 11.84 -9.59
N ASP A 192 -19.72 11.19 -10.05
CA ASP A 192 -21.11 11.53 -9.70
C ASP A 192 -21.60 10.70 -8.50
N LEU A 193 -21.50 11.29 -7.29
CA LEU A 193 -22.00 10.67 -6.06
C LEU A 193 -23.49 10.29 -6.15
N ALA A 194 -24.34 11.12 -6.79
CA ALA A 194 -25.76 10.86 -6.85
C ALA A 194 -26.08 9.61 -7.70
N ARG A 195 -25.35 9.40 -8.79
CA ARG A 195 -25.45 8.18 -9.60
C ARG A 195 -25.01 6.94 -8.83
N LEU A 196 -23.86 7.01 -8.14
CA LEU A 196 -23.38 5.89 -7.32
C LEU A 196 -24.37 5.57 -6.19
N ALA A 197 -24.90 6.60 -5.50
CA ALA A 197 -25.90 6.43 -4.45
C ALA A 197 -27.19 5.80 -4.97
N ALA A 198 -27.66 6.19 -6.16
CA ALA A 198 -28.82 5.57 -6.79
C ALA A 198 -28.59 4.09 -7.11
N ALA A 199 -27.40 3.73 -7.63
CA ALA A 199 -27.02 2.35 -7.91
C ALA A 199 -26.82 1.52 -6.64
N ALA A 200 -26.36 2.10 -5.54
CA ALA A 200 -26.13 1.44 -4.25
C ALA A 200 -27.44 1.20 -3.44
N ARG A 201 -28.51 1.93 -3.75
CA ARG A 201 -29.79 1.85 -3.01
C ARG A 201 -30.37 0.43 -2.88
N PRO A 202 -30.38 -0.42 -3.93
CA PRO A 202 -30.87 -1.79 -3.80
C PRO A 202 -30.07 -2.65 -2.81
N LEU A 203 -28.82 -2.29 -2.52
CA LEU A 203 -27.94 -2.97 -1.57
C LEU A 203 -28.16 -2.52 -0.12
N GLY A 204 -29.03 -1.52 0.12
CA GLY A 204 -29.24 -0.92 1.42
C GLY A 204 -28.08 -0.05 1.91
N ILE A 205 -27.20 0.39 1.00
CA ILE A 205 -26.04 1.24 1.31
C ILE A 205 -26.28 2.65 0.77
N ALA A 206 -26.09 3.66 1.61
CA ALA A 206 -26.30 5.06 1.28
C ALA A 206 -25.11 5.90 1.74
N PRO A 207 -24.86 7.06 1.10
CA PRO A 207 -23.86 8.02 1.59
C PRO A 207 -24.31 8.63 2.91
N HIS A 208 -23.36 8.99 3.77
CA HIS A 208 -23.59 9.82 4.95
C HIS A 208 -23.49 11.31 4.57
N PRO A 209 -24.01 12.21 5.44
CA PRO A 209 -23.81 13.65 5.24
C PRO A 209 -22.30 14.00 5.15
N GLY A 210 -21.92 14.66 4.07
CA GLY A 210 -20.53 15.06 3.83
C GLY A 210 -19.66 14.03 3.08
N ASP A 211 -20.20 12.84 2.77
CA ASP A 211 -19.49 11.88 1.93
C ASP A 211 -19.32 12.41 0.50
N ASP A 212 -18.19 12.10 -0.11
CA ASP A 212 -17.99 12.20 -1.55
C ASP A 212 -18.20 10.84 -2.24
N TRP A 213 -17.89 10.77 -3.54
CA TRP A 213 -18.03 9.55 -4.33
C TRP A 213 -17.08 8.45 -3.84
N GLU A 214 -15.87 8.82 -3.45
CA GLU A 214 -14.84 7.91 -2.97
C GLU A 214 -15.20 7.32 -1.59
N ASP A 215 -15.81 8.10 -0.70
CA ASP A 215 -16.31 7.61 0.59
C ASP A 215 -17.40 6.52 0.39
N LEU A 216 -18.33 6.74 -0.56
CA LEU A 216 -19.37 5.74 -0.87
C LEU A 216 -18.80 4.52 -1.60
N PHE A 217 -17.80 4.72 -2.49
CA PHE A 217 -17.07 3.62 -3.12
C PHE A 217 -16.46 2.71 -2.06
N PHE A 218 -15.69 3.26 -1.12
CA PHE A 218 -15.06 2.46 -0.05
C PHE A 218 -16.09 1.79 0.86
N ARG A 219 -17.22 2.43 1.13
CA ARG A 219 -18.29 1.81 1.93
C ARG A 219 -18.88 0.58 1.24
N LEU A 220 -19.13 0.65 -0.05
CA LEU A 220 -19.55 -0.50 -0.85
C LEU A 220 -18.47 -1.57 -0.90
N PHE A 221 -17.25 -1.15 -1.15
CA PHE A 221 -16.08 -2.02 -1.27
C PHE A 221 -15.85 -2.83 0.01
N LEU A 222 -15.73 -2.16 1.14
CA LEU A 222 -15.52 -2.81 2.44
C LEU A 222 -16.67 -3.72 2.87
N ALA A 223 -17.92 -3.36 2.49
CA ALA A 223 -19.10 -4.13 2.89
C ALA A 223 -19.36 -5.35 2.01
N ARG A 224 -18.97 -5.34 0.73
CA ARG A 224 -19.41 -6.33 -0.26
C ARG A 224 -18.30 -6.99 -1.05
N ILE A 225 -17.17 -6.32 -1.22
CA ILE A 225 -16.11 -6.75 -2.12
C ILE A 225 -14.89 -7.28 -1.36
N GLU A 226 -14.30 -6.48 -0.50
CA GLU A 226 -13.08 -6.84 0.23
C GLU A 226 -13.17 -8.18 0.98
N PRO A 227 -14.29 -8.52 1.66
CA PRO A 227 -14.41 -9.80 2.36
C PRO A 227 -14.28 -11.05 1.47
N GLU A 228 -14.52 -10.90 0.17
CA GLU A 228 -14.49 -11.99 -0.82
C GLU A 228 -13.12 -12.10 -1.53
N LEU A 229 -12.25 -11.10 -1.37
CA LEU A 229 -10.96 -11.05 -2.05
C LEU A 229 -9.91 -11.94 -1.36
N GLY A 230 -9.12 -12.65 -2.15
CA GLY A 230 -7.99 -13.46 -1.67
C GLY A 230 -8.40 -14.71 -0.89
N ILE A 231 -9.59 -15.25 -1.10
CA ILE A 231 -10.08 -16.47 -0.46
C ILE A 231 -9.80 -17.69 -1.35
N GLY A 232 -9.14 -18.71 -0.78
CA GLY A 232 -8.74 -19.92 -1.52
C GLY A 232 -7.47 -19.74 -2.36
N SER A 233 -7.28 -18.56 -2.98
CA SER A 233 -6.06 -18.13 -3.66
C SER A 233 -5.94 -16.60 -3.60
N PRO A 234 -4.74 -16.02 -3.75
CA PRO A 234 -4.58 -14.57 -3.83
C PRO A 234 -5.40 -13.95 -4.96
N THR A 235 -5.84 -12.70 -4.77
CA THR A 235 -6.59 -11.93 -5.77
C THR A 235 -5.86 -10.64 -6.09
N ILE A 236 -5.68 -10.35 -7.39
CA ILE A 236 -5.21 -9.06 -7.90
C ILE A 236 -6.42 -8.29 -8.39
N LEU A 237 -6.66 -7.14 -7.77
CA LEU A 237 -7.69 -6.18 -8.15
C LEU A 237 -7.04 -5.04 -8.90
N TYR A 238 -7.30 -4.86 -10.20
CA TYR A 238 -6.57 -3.94 -11.04
C TYR A 238 -7.47 -2.93 -11.77
N ASP A 239 -6.86 -1.93 -12.42
CA ASP A 239 -7.53 -0.87 -13.17
C ASP A 239 -8.50 -0.05 -12.30
N TYR A 240 -7.95 0.65 -11.33
CA TYR A 240 -8.71 1.54 -10.47
C TYR A 240 -9.19 2.79 -11.20
N PRO A 241 -10.31 3.42 -10.78
CA PRO A 241 -10.68 4.75 -11.26
C PRO A 241 -9.52 5.74 -11.08
N ILE A 242 -9.26 6.56 -12.09
CA ILE A 242 -8.12 7.51 -12.07
C ILE A 242 -8.24 8.57 -10.97
N SER A 243 -9.45 8.88 -10.52
CA SER A 243 -9.71 9.78 -9.38
C SER A 243 -9.14 9.26 -8.06
N MET A 244 -8.92 7.94 -7.96
CA MET A 244 -8.39 7.25 -6.76
C MET A 244 -6.92 6.88 -6.91
N ALA A 245 -6.17 7.48 -7.83
CA ALA A 245 -4.82 7.04 -8.17
C ALA A 245 -3.87 8.24 -8.36
N ALA A 246 -3.52 8.90 -7.24
CA ALA A 246 -2.71 10.12 -7.27
C ALA A 246 -1.30 9.92 -7.88
N LEU A 247 -0.71 8.74 -7.71
CA LEU A 247 0.68 8.43 -8.11
C LEU A 247 0.78 7.55 -9.35
N ALA A 248 -0.35 7.00 -9.83
CA ALA A 248 -0.39 6.14 -11.00
C ALA A 248 -0.61 6.93 -12.29
N ARG A 249 -0.04 6.43 -13.40
CA ARG A 249 -0.32 6.96 -14.73
C ARG A 249 -1.70 6.51 -15.21
N PRO A 250 -2.37 7.32 -16.10
CA PRO A 250 -3.60 6.89 -16.74
C PRO A 250 -3.35 5.64 -17.59
N LYS A 251 -4.34 4.74 -17.63
CA LYS A 251 -4.28 3.55 -18.48
C LYS A 251 -4.36 3.94 -19.96
N PRO A 252 -3.45 3.44 -20.82
CA PRO A 252 -3.56 3.62 -22.25
C PRO A 252 -4.89 3.07 -22.79
N GLY A 253 -5.61 3.87 -23.58
CA GLY A 253 -6.87 3.46 -24.20
C GLY A 253 -8.13 3.76 -23.37
N ASP A 254 -8.05 3.92 -22.05
CA ASP A 254 -9.16 4.40 -21.23
C ASP A 254 -8.68 5.34 -20.12
N PRO A 255 -8.74 6.66 -20.33
CA PRO A 255 -8.23 7.66 -19.38
C PRO A 255 -9.04 7.75 -18.07
N ARG A 256 -10.19 7.08 -17.97
CA ARG A 256 -10.96 6.98 -16.72
C ARG A 256 -10.29 6.04 -15.71
N LEU A 257 -9.37 5.20 -16.17
CA LEU A 257 -8.68 4.18 -15.39
C LEU A 257 -7.22 4.54 -15.17
N ALA A 258 -6.66 4.03 -14.09
CA ALA A 258 -5.25 4.10 -13.77
C ALA A 258 -4.59 2.72 -13.89
N GLU A 259 -3.32 2.70 -14.28
CA GLU A 259 -2.47 1.53 -14.10
C GLU A 259 -2.13 1.36 -12.61
N ARG A 260 -3.08 0.82 -11.86
CA ARG A 260 -2.98 0.52 -10.44
C ARG A 260 -3.55 -0.86 -10.17
N PHE A 261 -2.91 -1.60 -9.26
CA PHE A 261 -3.53 -2.79 -8.69
C PHE A 261 -3.27 -2.90 -7.20
N GLU A 262 -4.13 -3.62 -6.52
CA GLU A 262 -3.94 -4.07 -5.15
C GLU A 262 -3.96 -5.60 -5.10
N LEU A 263 -3.18 -6.16 -4.17
CA LEU A 263 -3.11 -7.59 -3.91
C LEU A 263 -3.82 -7.91 -2.61
N TYR A 264 -4.74 -8.86 -2.66
CA TYR A 264 -5.50 -9.35 -1.51
C TYR A 264 -5.18 -10.80 -1.19
N VAL A 265 -5.01 -11.12 0.09
CA VAL A 265 -4.79 -12.47 0.61
C VAL A 265 -5.60 -12.63 1.90
N CYS A 266 -6.46 -13.65 1.97
CA CYS A 266 -7.33 -13.91 3.11
C CYS A 266 -8.24 -12.71 3.51
N GLY A 267 -8.68 -11.91 2.54
CA GLY A 267 -9.50 -10.72 2.77
C GLY A 267 -8.72 -9.51 3.31
N LEU A 268 -7.39 -9.53 3.22
CA LEU A 268 -6.53 -8.40 3.60
C LEU A 268 -5.78 -7.85 2.39
N GLU A 269 -5.79 -6.55 2.24
CA GLU A 269 -4.88 -5.85 1.34
C GLU A 269 -3.44 -6.08 1.80
N LEU A 270 -2.62 -6.65 0.92
CA LEU A 270 -1.22 -6.94 1.18
C LEU A 270 -0.28 -6.00 0.45
N ALA A 271 -0.63 -5.57 -0.77
CA ALA A 271 0.21 -4.69 -1.58
C ALA A 271 -0.61 -3.76 -2.46
N ASN A 272 -0.02 -2.61 -2.82
CA ASN A 272 -0.55 -1.61 -3.72
C ASN A 272 0.53 -1.20 -4.73
N ALA A 273 0.21 -1.22 -6.03
CA ALA A 273 1.15 -1.06 -7.12
C ALA A 273 0.66 -0.09 -8.20
N PHE A 274 1.62 0.55 -8.85
CA PHE A 274 1.35 1.53 -9.90
C PHE A 274 2.23 1.31 -11.14
N GLY A 275 1.66 1.59 -12.35
CA GLY A 275 2.45 2.15 -13.42
C GLY A 275 2.73 3.60 -13.07
N GLU A 276 3.98 3.99 -12.93
CA GLU A 276 4.37 5.24 -12.32
C GLU A 276 4.03 6.46 -13.16
N LEU A 277 3.48 7.50 -12.52
CA LEU A 277 3.30 8.80 -13.14
C LEU A 277 4.65 9.51 -13.27
N THR A 278 5.03 9.86 -14.49
CA THR A 278 6.31 10.51 -14.78
C THR A 278 6.19 12.00 -15.10
N ASP A 279 4.98 12.52 -15.31
CA ASP A 279 4.73 13.94 -15.60
C ASP A 279 4.71 14.77 -14.32
N ALA A 280 5.76 15.57 -14.12
CA ALA A 280 5.93 16.44 -12.94
C ALA A 280 4.82 17.49 -12.81
N ALA A 281 4.26 18.00 -13.91
CA ALA A 281 3.21 19.02 -13.86
C ALA A 281 1.86 18.40 -13.44
N VAL A 282 1.56 17.20 -13.93
CA VAL A 282 0.39 16.42 -13.51
C VAL A 282 0.54 16.04 -12.04
N GLN A 283 1.71 15.55 -11.62
CA GLN A 283 1.98 15.16 -10.23
C GLN A 283 1.81 16.33 -9.26
N ARG A 284 2.32 17.50 -9.61
CA ARG A 284 2.14 18.72 -8.79
C ARG A 284 0.68 19.07 -8.60
N ARG A 285 -0.13 19.04 -9.68
CA ARG A 285 -1.57 19.34 -9.58
C ARG A 285 -2.29 18.35 -8.66
N ARG A 286 -1.97 17.05 -8.75
CA ARG A 286 -2.56 16.03 -7.86
C ARG A 286 -2.16 16.25 -6.41
N PHE A 287 -0.89 16.53 -6.13
CA PHE A 287 -0.44 16.85 -4.78
C PHE A 287 -1.13 18.09 -4.19
N GLN A 288 -1.36 19.13 -5.00
CA GLN A 288 -2.10 20.31 -4.56
C GLN A 288 -3.57 19.97 -4.24
N GLN A 289 -4.19 19.08 -5.01
CA GLN A 289 -5.55 18.60 -4.74
C GLN A 289 -5.59 17.79 -3.43
N ASP A 290 -4.62 16.90 -3.21
CA ASP A 290 -4.52 16.11 -1.98
C ASP A 290 -4.24 16.98 -0.75
N GLN A 291 -3.39 18.02 -0.87
CA GLN A 291 -3.21 19.04 0.18
C GLN A 291 -4.51 19.75 0.50
N ALA A 292 -5.27 20.16 -0.51
CA ALA A 292 -6.55 20.84 -0.32
C ALA A 292 -7.56 19.94 0.42
N ARG A 293 -7.70 18.69 -0.03
CA ARG A 293 -8.57 17.67 0.62
C ARG A 293 -8.15 17.42 2.07
N LYS A 294 -6.84 17.26 2.32
CA LYS A 294 -6.32 17.03 3.66
C LYS A 294 -6.58 18.21 4.58
N ARG A 295 -6.39 19.43 4.07
CA ARG A 295 -6.65 20.68 4.83
C ARG A 295 -8.14 20.84 5.14
N GLU A 296 -9.00 20.56 4.19
CA GLU A 296 -10.45 20.59 4.38
C GLU A 296 -10.92 19.58 5.44
N ARG A 297 -10.41 18.33 5.35
CA ARG A 297 -10.87 17.23 6.21
C ARG A 297 -10.24 17.23 7.60
N TYR A 298 -8.98 17.66 7.73
CA TYR A 298 -8.19 17.52 8.97
C TYR A 298 -7.64 18.86 9.52
N GLY A 299 -7.78 19.97 8.81
CA GLY A 299 -7.32 21.29 9.25
C GLY A 299 -5.81 21.54 9.08
N PHE A 300 -5.07 20.62 8.42
CA PHE A 300 -3.64 20.75 8.12
C PHE A 300 -3.28 19.99 6.85
N ASP A 301 -2.07 20.23 6.35
CA ASP A 301 -1.48 19.48 5.23
C ASP A 301 0.01 19.19 5.45
N TYR A 302 0.62 18.49 4.50
CA TYR A 302 2.06 18.26 4.44
C TYR A 302 2.68 19.07 3.30
N PRO A 303 3.97 19.49 3.43
CA PRO A 303 4.67 20.17 2.35
C PRO A 303 4.87 19.23 1.16
N ILE A 304 4.82 19.77 -0.03
CA ILE A 304 5.23 19.05 -1.25
C ILE A 304 6.76 18.89 -1.24
N ASP A 305 7.26 17.71 -1.60
CA ASP A 305 8.68 17.48 -1.83
C ASP A 305 9.06 18.03 -3.21
N GLU A 306 9.57 19.27 -3.22
CA GLU A 306 9.99 19.96 -4.45
C GLU A 306 11.15 19.27 -5.14
N ASP A 307 12.04 18.61 -4.38
CA ASP A 307 13.16 17.86 -4.92
C ASP A 307 12.68 16.58 -5.64
N PHE A 308 11.62 15.94 -5.14
CA PHE A 308 10.96 14.86 -5.85
C PHE A 308 10.36 15.32 -7.19
N LEU A 309 9.66 16.46 -7.21
CA LEU A 309 9.13 17.03 -8.46
C LEU A 309 10.24 17.45 -9.43
N ALA A 310 11.37 17.93 -8.91
CA ALA A 310 12.54 18.22 -9.73
C ALA A 310 13.13 16.94 -10.34
N ALA A 311 13.20 15.83 -9.61
CA ALA A 311 13.63 14.54 -10.12
C ALA A 311 12.70 14.00 -11.23
N LEU A 312 11.37 14.17 -11.07
CA LEU A 312 10.41 13.83 -12.13
C LEU A 312 10.66 14.69 -13.39
N ALA A 313 10.86 16.00 -13.22
CA ALA A 313 11.12 16.93 -14.33
C ALA A 313 12.46 16.68 -15.01
N HIS A 314 13.47 16.19 -14.27
CA HIS A 314 14.77 15.78 -14.82
C HIS A 314 14.61 14.58 -15.77
N GLY A 315 13.70 13.67 -15.46
CA GLY A 315 13.41 12.49 -16.28
C GLY A 315 13.33 11.20 -15.47
N LEU A 316 12.18 10.93 -14.86
CA LEU A 316 11.90 9.60 -14.33
C LEU A 316 11.64 8.65 -15.50
N PRO A 317 12.35 7.52 -15.62
CA PRO A 317 12.07 6.55 -16.67
C PRO A 317 10.65 5.97 -16.50
N GLU A 318 10.00 5.57 -17.61
CA GLU A 318 8.82 4.73 -17.50
C GLU A 318 9.13 3.53 -16.60
N SER A 319 8.31 3.31 -15.60
CA SER A 319 8.58 2.35 -14.54
C SER A 319 7.28 1.86 -13.90
N ALA A 320 7.39 0.81 -13.14
CA ALA A 320 6.34 0.34 -12.26
C ALA A 320 6.92 0.10 -10.86
N GLY A 321 6.13 0.42 -9.83
CA GLY A 321 6.49 0.28 -8.43
C GLY A 321 5.38 -0.30 -7.59
N ILE A 322 5.74 -0.90 -6.47
CA ILE A 322 4.80 -1.56 -5.57
C ILE A 322 5.29 -1.49 -4.12
N ALA A 323 4.36 -1.23 -3.22
CA ALA A 323 4.52 -1.29 -1.78
C ALA A 323 3.77 -2.49 -1.20
N LEU A 324 4.48 -3.36 -0.48
CA LEU A 324 3.94 -4.57 0.16
C LEU A 324 4.18 -4.51 1.67
N GLY A 325 3.13 -4.74 2.45
CA GLY A 325 3.19 -4.86 3.91
C GLY A 325 3.94 -6.12 4.33
N PHE A 326 5.25 -6.04 4.58
CA PHE A 326 6.07 -7.21 4.93
C PHE A 326 5.61 -7.87 6.23
N ASP A 327 5.23 -7.09 7.23
CA ASP A 327 4.75 -7.66 8.49
C ASP A 327 3.41 -8.40 8.32
N ARG A 328 2.51 -7.89 7.45
CA ARG A 328 1.27 -8.61 7.07
C ARG A 328 1.58 -9.90 6.31
N LEU A 329 2.53 -9.87 5.38
CA LEU A 329 2.96 -11.08 4.66
C LEU A 329 3.47 -12.15 5.63
N VAL A 330 4.31 -11.77 6.60
CA VAL A 330 4.82 -12.68 7.62
C VAL A 330 3.68 -13.20 8.51
N MET A 331 2.76 -12.33 8.92
CA MET A 331 1.58 -12.69 9.72
C MET A 331 0.75 -13.77 9.01
N LEU A 332 0.42 -13.56 7.74
CA LEU A 332 -0.35 -14.51 6.93
C LEU A 332 0.40 -15.83 6.70
N ALA A 333 1.69 -15.75 6.34
CA ALA A 333 2.52 -16.93 6.04
C ALA A 333 2.84 -17.76 7.28
N ALA A 334 3.00 -17.14 8.44
CA ALA A 334 3.25 -17.83 9.69
C ALA A 334 1.96 -18.25 10.44
N GLY A 335 0.78 -17.79 9.97
CA GLY A 335 -0.51 -18.06 10.61
C GLY A 335 -0.69 -17.34 11.94
N ALA A 336 -0.06 -16.18 12.12
CA ALA A 336 -0.23 -15.35 13.30
C ALA A 336 -1.56 -14.58 13.25
N GLU A 337 -2.20 -14.37 14.38
CA GLU A 337 -3.50 -13.68 14.45
C GLU A 337 -3.36 -12.16 14.48
N ARG A 338 -2.24 -11.66 14.98
CA ARG A 338 -1.96 -10.23 15.18
C ARG A 338 -0.61 -9.84 14.61
N ILE A 339 -0.53 -8.66 14.04
CA ILE A 339 0.72 -8.11 13.51
C ILE A 339 1.81 -7.99 14.60
N GLU A 340 1.44 -7.73 15.85
CA GLU A 340 2.38 -7.65 16.98
C GLU A 340 3.11 -8.97 17.25
N ASP A 341 2.54 -10.12 16.86
CA ASP A 341 3.15 -11.45 17.07
C ASP A 341 4.36 -11.67 16.17
N VAL A 342 4.42 -10.97 15.03
CA VAL A 342 5.52 -11.05 14.07
C VAL A 342 6.53 -9.89 14.19
N LEU A 343 6.34 -8.99 15.14
CA LEU A 343 7.28 -7.90 15.44
C LEU A 343 8.23 -8.33 16.58
N TRP A 344 9.52 -8.03 16.46
CA TRP A 344 10.52 -8.29 17.51
C TRP A 344 10.14 -7.59 18.82
N ALA A 345 9.81 -6.30 18.72
CA ALA A 345 9.38 -5.46 19.83
C ALA A 345 8.28 -4.51 19.33
N PRO A 346 7.06 -4.60 19.85
CA PRO A 346 6.02 -3.62 19.53
C PRO A 346 6.31 -2.27 20.18
N VAL A 347 5.88 -1.20 19.54
CA VAL A 347 5.85 0.15 20.15
C VAL A 347 4.85 0.12 21.33
N ALA A 348 5.26 0.61 22.49
CA ALA A 348 4.47 0.66 23.71
C ALA A 348 3.22 1.56 23.58
#